data_5dec7ff0151c5c760fdf0dac4de69bef
#
_entry.id   5dec7ff0151c5c760fdf0dac4de69bef
#
_cell.length_a   1.000
_cell.length_b   1.000
_cell.length_c   1.000
_cell.angle_alpha   90.00
_cell.angle_beta   90.00
_cell.angle_gamma   90.00
#
_symmetry.space_group_name_H-M   'P 1'
#
loop_
_entity.id
_entity.type
_entity.pdbx_description
1 polymer ?
#
loop_
_entity_poly.entity_id
_entity_poly.type
_entity_poly.pdbx_seq_one_letter_code
_entity_poly.pdbx_strand_id
1 'polypeptide(L)'
;GLRRNFRIFQQQDIRTISATLLNENGVTEWTPLFYEDHPAREFCVQYGESDLAFLARLWAEEGIFFFERFAADSPEQKLTLCDDVAGLSQAGELPFNPDTSAGAETECVSMFRYEAHVRPSSVQSQDYTFKVPDWPGMYEQQGENLNGQLEQYEIFDYPGRYKDEQHGKDFTLYQMDSLRSDAEKATGQSNSPKLWPGTRFTLTGHPQKMLNREWQVVQSILSGSQPQALHGSQGRGTTLGNQLEVIPADRTWRPRLQSKPKVDGPQSAIVTGPAGEEIFCDEHGRVRVQFHWDRYNPATEASSCWVRVSQAWAGPGFGNLAIPRVGQEVIVDFLNGDPDQPVVMGRTYHEDNRSPGDLPGTKTQMTIRSKTYKGSGFNELRFEDATSNEQVYIHAQKNMDTEVLNDRTTDVKHDHTETIGNDQKITVGLGQTVNVGSKKEGGHDQKVTVANDQTITVQNDQRLDVTHDRHKDVGNDQISKIIGKDTEEVVKSQDIKVGEDYSLTVTNSLTIKVGECLLKMNKDGTIILNGKSIQIEGKDKINIFGADIDLD
;
A
#
# COMPACT_ATOMS: atom_id res chain seq x y z
N GLY A 1 17.02 -13.60 -31.76
CA GLY A 1 15.80 -13.11 -32.44
C GLY A 1 14.68 -14.13 -32.59
N LEU A 2 14.97 -15.44 -32.44
CA LEU A 2 13.96 -16.51 -32.66
C LEU A 2 13.21 -16.94 -31.39
N ARG A 3 13.74 -16.65 -30.21
CA ARG A 3 13.09 -16.94 -28.92
C ARG A 3 12.31 -15.71 -28.44
N ARG A 4 11.00 -15.87 -28.18
CA ARG A 4 10.10 -14.88 -27.59
C ARG A 4 9.73 -15.31 -26.18
N ASN A 5 9.69 -14.37 -25.20
CA ASN A 5 9.50 -14.73 -23.81
C ASN A 5 8.74 -13.67 -23.00
N PHE A 6 8.27 -14.10 -21.80
CA PHE A 6 7.83 -13.27 -20.71
C PHE A 6 8.75 -13.60 -19.52
N ARG A 7 9.49 -12.62 -19.01
CA ARG A 7 10.47 -12.83 -17.96
C ARG A 7 10.68 -11.57 -17.14
N ILE A 8 10.92 -11.74 -15.87
CA ILE A 8 11.20 -10.66 -14.92
C ILE A 8 12.68 -10.72 -14.53
N PHE A 9 13.35 -9.58 -14.57
CA PHE A 9 14.68 -9.34 -14.02
C PHE A 9 14.55 -8.34 -12.88
N GLN A 10 15.16 -8.63 -11.72
CA GLN A 10 15.06 -7.80 -10.53
C GLN A 10 16.46 -7.50 -9.99
N GLN A 11 16.70 -6.22 -9.61
CA GLN A 11 17.96 -5.77 -9.04
C GLN A 11 19.18 -6.16 -9.90
N GLN A 12 19.03 -6.08 -11.22
CA GLN A 12 20.08 -6.45 -12.18
C GLN A 12 20.39 -5.27 -13.10
N ASP A 13 21.68 -5.06 -13.34
CA ASP A 13 22.18 -4.10 -14.31
C ASP A 13 22.14 -4.66 -15.74
N ILE A 14 22.36 -3.79 -16.71
CA ILE A 14 22.32 -4.16 -18.13
C ILE A 14 23.40 -5.20 -18.49
N ARG A 15 24.55 -5.18 -17.83
CA ARG A 15 25.64 -6.17 -18.04
C ARG A 15 25.17 -7.57 -17.63
N THR A 16 24.55 -7.69 -16.46
CA THR A 16 24.04 -8.96 -15.92
C THR A 16 22.89 -9.51 -16.77
N ILE A 17 21.94 -8.64 -17.15
CA ILE A 17 20.83 -9.02 -18.03
C ILE A 17 21.35 -9.49 -19.39
N SER A 18 22.28 -8.74 -19.98
CA SER A 18 22.91 -9.10 -21.27
C SER A 18 23.65 -10.43 -21.17
N ALA A 19 24.50 -10.62 -20.15
CA ALA A 19 25.20 -11.88 -19.91
C ALA A 19 24.25 -13.08 -19.83
N THR A 20 23.17 -12.93 -19.10
CA THR A 20 22.17 -13.99 -18.93
C THR A 20 21.57 -14.41 -20.26
N LEU A 21 21.06 -13.45 -21.05
CA LEU A 21 20.38 -13.75 -22.31
C LEU A 21 21.35 -14.14 -23.44
N LEU A 22 22.52 -13.53 -23.52
CA LEU A 22 23.54 -13.90 -24.50
C LEU A 22 24.02 -15.33 -24.26
N ASN A 23 24.36 -15.70 -23.03
CA ASN A 23 24.80 -17.05 -22.68
C ASN A 23 23.72 -18.10 -22.97
N GLU A 24 22.47 -17.82 -22.64
CA GLU A 24 21.35 -18.72 -22.95
C GLU A 24 21.10 -18.91 -24.45
N ASN A 25 21.52 -17.95 -25.27
CA ASN A 25 21.49 -18.05 -26.73
C ASN A 25 22.83 -18.54 -27.37
N GLY A 26 23.77 -19.01 -26.54
CA GLY A 26 25.04 -19.56 -27.00
C GLY A 26 26.11 -18.51 -27.41
N VAL A 27 25.86 -17.22 -27.14
CA VAL A 27 26.84 -16.15 -27.33
C VAL A 27 27.65 -15.99 -26.05
N THR A 28 28.69 -16.81 -25.91
CA THR A 28 29.51 -16.85 -24.69
C THR A 28 30.71 -15.90 -24.76
N GLU A 29 31.19 -15.60 -25.98
CA GLU A 29 32.31 -14.71 -26.23
C GLU A 29 31.82 -13.31 -26.60
N TRP A 30 31.69 -12.44 -25.61
CA TRP A 30 31.32 -11.04 -25.77
C TRP A 30 32.13 -10.15 -24.84
N THR A 31 32.26 -8.86 -25.18
CA THR A 31 33.08 -7.91 -24.42
C THR A 31 32.26 -6.66 -24.08
N PRO A 32 32.04 -6.33 -22.82
CA PRO A 32 31.53 -5.02 -22.43
C PRO A 32 32.68 -3.99 -22.38
N LEU A 33 32.55 -2.91 -23.13
CA LEU A 33 33.41 -1.73 -23.08
C LEU A 33 32.57 -0.56 -22.57
N PHE A 34 32.27 -0.56 -21.27
CA PHE A 34 31.49 0.47 -20.64
C PHE A 34 32.39 1.47 -19.93
N TYR A 35 32.24 2.73 -20.27
CA TYR A 35 32.92 3.90 -19.71
C TYR A 35 32.03 4.66 -18.75
N GLU A 36 30.70 4.46 -18.85
CA GLU A 36 29.68 5.06 -18.02
C GLU A 36 29.13 4.04 -16.99
N ASP A 37 28.51 4.55 -15.91
CA ASP A 37 27.84 3.72 -14.92
C ASP A 37 26.44 3.34 -15.42
N HIS A 38 26.13 2.04 -15.36
CA HIS A 38 24.83 1.50 -15.73
C HIS A 38 24.13 0.95 -14.48
N PRO A 39 22.96 1.52 -14.10
CA PRO A 39 22.32 1.20 -12.84
C PRO A 39 21.68 -0.18 -12.82
N ALA A 40 21.60 -0.77 -11.63
CA ALA A 40 20.75 -1.91 -11.39
C ALA A 40 19.27 -1.49 -11.44
N ARG A 41 18.49 -2.13 -12.30
CA ARG A 41 17.04 -1.91 -12.44
C ARG A 41 16.30 -2.64 -11.32
N GLU A 42 15.46 -1.93 -10.57
CA GLU A 42 14.65 -2.53 -9.51
C GLU A 42 13.74 -3.64 -10.07
N PHE A 43 13.15 -3.39 -11.23
CA PHE A 43 12.24 -4.30 -11.92
C PHE A 43 12.27 -4.04 -13.41
N CYS A 44 12.50 -5.06 -14.21
CA CYS A 44 12.60 -4.98 -15.66
C CYS A 44 11.97 -6.20 -16.30
N VAL A 45 10.99 -6.00 -17.16
CA VAL A 45 10.19 -7.08 -17.75
C VAL A 45 10.44 -7.21 -19.25
N GLN A 46 10.85 -8.38 -19.66
CA GLN A 46 10.71 -8.82 -21.05
C GLN A 46 9.25 -9.23 -21.24
N TYR A 47 8.50 -8.45 -22.00
CA TYR A 47 7.06 -8.64 -22.15
C TYR A 47 6.67 -9.00 -23.58
N GLY A 48 6.63 -10.29 -23.88
CA GLY A 48 6.21 -10.79 -25.19
C GLY A 48 7.15 -10.41 -26.34
N GLU A 49 8.39 -10.03 -26.06
CA GLU A 49 9.43 -9.67 -27.05
C GLU A 49 10.44 -10.80 -27.25
N SER A 50 11.15 -10.75 -28.38
CA SER A 50 12.31 -11.63 -28.55
C SER A 50 13.47 -11.17 -27.65
N ASP A 51 14.37 -12.08 -27.31
CA ASP A 51 15.54 -11.75 -26.48
C ASP A 51 16.38 -10.63 -27.10
N LEU A 52 16.55 -10.65 -28.42
CA LEU A 52 17.30 -9.61 -29.12
C LEU A 52 16.58 -8.26 -29.11
N ALA A 53 15.25 -8.24 -29.31
CA ALA A 53 14.47 -7.00 -29.25
C ALA A 53 14.50 -6.40 -27.83
N PHE A 54 14.38 -7.25 -26.81
CA PHE A 54 14.49 -6.84 -25.42
C PHE A 54 15.85 -6.22 -25.10
N LEU A 55 16.95 -6.91 -25.45
CA LEU A 55 18.30 -6.39 -25.22
C LEU A 55 18.56 -5.11 -26.03
N ALA A 56 18.19 -5.07 -27.31
CA ALA A 56 18.40 -3.90 -28.16
C ALA A 56 17.64 -2.66 -27.61
N ARG A 57 16.44 -2.87 -27.07
CA ARG A 57 15.68 -1.80 -26.42
C ARG A 57 16.38 -1.27 -25.17
N LEU A 58 16.84 -2.17 -24.29
CA LEU A 58 17.55 -1.79 -23.07
C LEU A 58 18.90 -1.12 -23.38
N TRP A 59 19.65 -1.65 -24.33
CA TRP A 59 20.90 -1.03 -24.77
C TRP A 59 20.66 0.39 -25.30
N ALA A 60 19.61 0.57 -26.12
CA ALA A 60 19.28 1.89 -26.64
C ALA A 60 18.87 2.89 -25.54
N GLU A 61 18.14 2.44 -24.52
CA GLU A 61 17.78 3.26 -23.36
C GLU A 61 19.01 3.76 -22.59
N GLU A 62 20.03 2.93 -22.48
CA GLU A 62 21.28 3.24 -21.77
C GLU A 62 22.41 3.72 -22.71
N GLY A 63 22.05 4.11 -23.92
CA GLY A 63 23.00 4.65 -24.87
C GLY A 63 24.06 3.68 -25.40
N ILE A 64 23.89 2.38 -25.14
CA ILE A 64 24.81 1.32 -25.53
C ILE A 64 24.58 0.95 -27.00
N PHE A 65 25.64 0.86 -27.78
CA PHE A 65 25.65 0.30 -29.11
C PHE A 65 26.51 -0.96 -29.17
N PHE A 66 26.39 -1.74 -30.24
CA PHE A 66 27.15 -2.96 -30.38
C PHE A 66 27.77 -3.09 -31.77
N PHE A 67 28.86 -3.80 -31.81
CA PHE A 67 29.58 -4.15 -33.04
C PHE A 67 30.33 -5.47 -32.85
N GLU A 68 30.80 -6.03 -33.95
CA GLU A 68 31.61 -7.23 -33.94
C GLU A 68 33.10 -6.85 -34.07
N ARG A 69 33.93 -7.43 -33.20
CA ARG A 69 35.38 -7.37 -33.33
C ARG A 69 35.91 -8.63 -33.99
N PHE A 70 36.81 -8.44 -34.92
CA PHE A 70 37.55 -9.51 -35.61
C PHE A 70 38.96 -9.55 -35.08
N ALA A 71 39.47 -10.74 -34.75
CA ALA A 71 40.86 -10.92 -34.42
C ALA A 71 41.68 -10.93 -35.74
N ALA A 72 42.87 -10.34 -35.71
CA ALA A 72 43.71 -10.22 -36.92
C ALA A 72 44.19 -11.60 -37.43
N ASP A 73 44.27 -12.59 -36.58
CA ASP A 73 44.87 -13.91 -36.78
C ASP A 73 43.90 -15.09 -36.52
N SER A 74 42.65 -14.81 -36.30
CA SER A 74 41.60 -15.80 -36.05
C SER A 74 40.28 -15.45 -36.77
N PRO A 75 39.54 -16.42 -37.28
CA PRO A 75 38.21 -16.19 -37.85
C PRO A 75 37.13 -15.89 -36.79
N GLU A 76 37.50 -15.81 -35.52
CA GLU A 76 36.57 -15.58 -34.43
C GLU A 76 36.03 -14.14 -34.44
N GLN A 77 34.73 -14.04 -34.30
CA GLN A 77 34.01 -12.80 -34.12
C GLN A 77 33.62 -12.67 -32.62
N LYS A 78 33.86 -11.50 -32.05
CA LYS A 78 33.43 -11.20 -30.67
C LYS A 78 32.43 -10.04 -30.66
N LEU A 79 31.23 -10.29 -30.14
CA LEU A 79 30.27 -9.23 -29.91
C LEU A 79 30.83 -8.26 -28.86
N THR A 80 30.85 -6.98 -29.19
CA THR A 80 31.29 -5.92 -28.28
C THR A 80 30.15 -4.96 -28.04
N LEU A 81 29.82 -4.73 -26.76
CA LEU A 81 28.90 -3.70 -26.33
C LEU A 81 29.71 -2.49 -25.87
N CYS A 82 29.37 -1.30 -26.34
CA CYS A 82 30.11 -0.09 -26.07
C CYS A 82 29.17 1.10 -25.86
N ASP A 83 29.56 2.03 -25.01
CA ASP A 83 28.78 3.21 -24.66
C ASP A 83 29.50 4.53 -24.97
N ASP A 84 30.76 4.47 -25.45
CA ASP A 84 31.56 5.66 -25.79
C ASP A 84 32.40 5.47 -27.03
N VAL A 85 32.58 6.55 -27.81
CA VAL A 85 33.43 6.57 -29.02
C VAL A 85 34.90 6.22 -28.72
N ALA A 86 35.36 6.47 -27.49
CA ALA A 86 36.74 6.12 -27.08
C ALA A 86 37.02 4.61 -27.16
N GLY A 87 35.96 3.76 -27.02
CA GLY A 87 36.09 2.30 -27.19
C GLY A 87 36.31 1.80 -28.60
N LEU A 88 36.17 2.65 -29.61
CA LEU A 88 36.38 2.28 -31.02
C LEU A 88 37.86 2.18 -31.39
N SER A 89 38.21 1.16 -32.18
CA SER A 89 39.57 0.95 -32.62
C SER A 89 39.98 1.95 -33.69
N GLN A 90 41.23 2.40 -33.67
CA GLN A 90 41.80 3.28 -34.69
C GLN A 90 42.23 2.49 -35.91
N ALA A 91 41.69 2.83 -37.10
CA ALA A 91 42.12 2.27 -38.39
C ALA A 91 43.26 3.08 -39.06
N GLY A 92 43.61 4.23 -38.45
CA GLY A 92 44.67 5.10 -38.95
C GLY A 92 44.19 6.20 -39.90
N GLU A 93 45.12 6.78 -40.66
CA GLU A 93 44.82 7.81 -41.66
C GLU A 93 44.54 7.18 -43.02
N LEU A 94 43.50 7.68 -43.69
CA LEU A 94 43.15 7.26 -45.06
C LEU A 94 43.04 8.49 -45.97
N PRO A 95 43.81 8.54 -47.03
CA PRO A 95 43.78 9.63 -48.00
C PRO A 95 42.49 9.59 -48.84
N PHE A 96 41.99 10.74 -49.20
CA PHE A 96 40.93 10.89 -50.19
C PHE A 96 41.58 10.81 -51.61
N ASN A 97 41.19 9.83 -52.41
CA ASN A 97 41.62 9.70 -53.78
C ASN A 97 40.41 9.38 -54.69
N PRO A 98 39.85 10.37 -55.39
CA PRO A 98 38.73 10.17 -56.31
C PRO A 98 39.10 9.48 -57.61
N ASP A 99 40.43 9.45 -58.01
CA ASP A 99 40.90 8.80 -59.20
C ASP A 99 41.26 7.33 -58.96
N THR A 100 40.30 6.46 -59.19
CA THR A 100 40.43 5.01 -59.01
C THR A 100 40.78 4.29 -60.31
N SER A 101 41.00 5.02 -61.44
CA SER A 101 41.20 4.45 -62.74
C SER A 101 42.55 3.70 -62.88
N ALA A 102 43.49 3.94 -61.97
CA ALA A 102 44.85 3.37 -62.00
C ALA A 102 45.08 2.19 -61.02
N GLY A 103 44.02 1.62 -60.44
CA GLY A 103 44.17 0.54 -59.45
C GLY A 103 44.97 1.02 -58.25
N ALA A 104 44.37 1.71 -57.31
CA ALA A 104 45.06 2.25 -56.13
C ALA A 104 45.76 1.13 -55.36
N GLU A 105 47.09 1.11 -55.38
CA GLU A 105 47.96 0.17 -54.64
C GLU A 105 47.86 0.46 -53.11
N THR A 106 47.35 1.64 -52.75
CA THR A 106 47.22 2.09 -51.37
C THR A 106 45.73 2.15 -50.95
N GLU A 107 45.48 1.83 -49.71
CA GLU A 107 44.11 2.00 -49.08
C GLU A 107 43.75 3.49 -49.15
N CYS A 108 42.55 3.79 -49.65
CA CYS A 108 42.04 5.16 -49.78
C CYS A 108 40.50 5.21 -49.70
N VAL A 109 39.97 6.41 -49.50
CA VAL A 109 38.56 6.73 -49.68
C VAL A 109 38.37 7.38 -51.05
N SER A 110 37.63 6.74 -51.94
CA SER A 110 37.45 7.17 -53.33
C SER A 110 36.25 8.09 -53.55
N MET A 111 35.25 7.98 -52.70
CA MET A 111 34.08 8.84 -52.70
C MET A 111 33.74 9.22 -51.25
N PHE A 112 33.40 10.48 -51.03
CA PHE A 112 32.96 10.94 -49.71
C PHE A 112 31.91 12.05 -49.87
N ARG A 113 30.68 11.72 -49.53
CA ARG A 113 29.54 12.61 -49.65
C ARG A 113 29.02 12.98 -48.25
N TYR A 114 29.19 14.22 -47.85
CA TYR A 114 28.75 14.77 -46.58
C TYR A 114 27.30 15.26 -46.67
N GLU A 115 26.56 14.99 -45.64
CA GLU A 115 25.15 15.41 -45.47
C GLU A 115 24.95 15.98 -44.06
N ALA A 116 24.23 17.09 -43.98
CA ALA A 116 23.78 17.67 -42.71
C ALA A 116 22.25 17.69 -42.66
N HIS A 117 21.70 17.25 -41.57
CA HIS A 117 20.24 17.13 -41.38
C HIS A 117 19.78 17.97 -40.20
N VAL A 118 18.62 18.62 -40.35
CA VAL A 118 17.90 19.24 -39.25
C VAL A 118 17.40 18.12 -38.36
N ARG A 119 17.71 18.21 -37.05
CA ARG A 119 17.31 17.28 -36.02
C ARG A 119 16.83 18.06 -34.81
N PRO A 120 16.13 17.41 -33.84
CA PRO A 120 15.74 18.11 -32.62
C PRO A 120 16.88 18.90 -32.01
N SER A 121 16.54 20.08 -31.47
CA SER A 121 17.51 20.99 -30.85
C SER A 121 17.64 20.76 -29.36
N SER A 122 16.60 20.25 -28.73
CA SER A 122 16.59 19.95 -27.30
C SER A 122 15.69 18.75 -26.98
N VAL A 123 15.97 18.11 -25.87
CA VAL A 123 15.12 17.10 -25.24
C VAL A 123 14.82 17.53 -23.83
N GLN A 124 13.58 17.49 -23.47
CA GLN A 124 13.13 17.60 -22.10
C GLN A 124 12.44 16.29 -21.71
N SER A 125 12.84 15.70 -20.60
CA SER A 125 12.29 14.44 -20.11
C SER A 125 11.85 14.60 -18.67
N GLN A 126 10.73 13.96 -18.30
CA GLN A 126 10.20 14.00 -16.95
C GLN A 126 9.77 12.61 -16.48
N ASP A 127 10.01 12.32 -15.21
CA ASP A 127 9.49 11.11 -14.56
C ASP A 127 9.01 11.41 -13.14
N TYR A 128 8.34 10.44 -12.54
CA TYR A 128 7.77 10.53 -11.20
C TYR A 128 8.16 9.31 -10.37
N THR A 129 8.46 9.53 -9.08
CA THR A 129 8.59 8.46 -8.11
C THR A 129 7.78 8.76 -6.85
N PHE A 130 6.98 7.79 -6.41
CA PHE A 130 6.22 7.91 -5.18
C PHE A 130 7.10 7.92 -3.91
N LYS A 131 8.36 7.46 -4.03
CA LYS A 131 9.32 7.45 -2.92
C LYS A 131 9.77 8.87 -2.54
N VAL A 132 9.76 9.79 -3.50
CA VAL A 132 10.08 11.21 -3.32
C VAL A 132 9.08 12.02 -4.17
N PRO A 133 7.83 12.21 -3.71
CA PRO A 133 6.76 12.77 -4.54
C PRO A 133 6.99 14.23 -4.96
N ASP A 134 7.79 14.98 -4.20
CA ASP A 134 8.13 16.39 -4.49
C ASP A 134 9.38 16.54 -5.37
N TRP A 135 9.98 15.44 -5.80
CA TRP A 135 11.11 15.48 -6.73
C TRP A 135 10.66 16.00 -8.09
N PRO A 136 11.31 17.07 -8.63
CA PRO A 136 10.89 17.63 -9.91
C PRO A 136 10.94 16.64 -11.07
N GLY A 137 11.93 15.73 -11.04
CA GLY A 137 12.10 14.63 -11.99
C GLY A 137 12.20 15.08 -13.45
N MET A 138 12.52 16.35 -13.72
CA MET A 138 12.58 16.95 -15.05
C MET A 138 14.03 17.33 -15.38
N TYR A 139 14.50 16.89 -16.53
CA TYR A 139 15.84 17.14 -17.05
C TYR A 139 15.77 17.59 -18.49
N GLU A 140 16.66 18.49 -18.86
CA GLU A 140 16.77 19.06 -20.20
C GLU A 140 18.21 18.91 -20.72
N GLN A 141 18.33 18.56 -22.00
CA GLN A 141 19.60 18.53 -22.71
C GLN A 141 19.47 19.26 -24.03
N GLN A 142 20.35 20.23 -24.23
CA GLN A 142 20.50 20.94 -25.48
C GLN A 142 21.44 20.18 -26.42
N GLY A 143 21.08 20.10 -27.69
CA GLY A 143 21.92 19.52 -28.70
C GLY A 143 23.13 20.41 -29.03
N GLU A 144 24.24 19.80 -29.35
CA GLU A 144 25.43 20.50 -29.83
C GLU A 144 25.33 20.89 -31.32
N ASN A 145 26.15 21.86 -31.76
CA ASN A 145 26.30 22.28 -33.15
C ASN A 145 24.97 22.61 -33.84
N LEU A 146 24.21 23.51 -33.27
CA LEU A 146 22.90 23.95 -33.78
C LEU A 146 23.00 25.00 -34.91
N ASN A 147 24.19 25.20 -35.48
CA ASN A 147 24.40 26.21 -36.54
C ASN A 147 23.51 25.91 -37.77
N GLY A 148 22.73 26.89 -38.18
CA GLY A 148 21.87 26.79 -39.35
C GLY A 148 20.52 26.13 -39.14
N GLN A 149 20.13 25.84 -37.91
CA GLN A 149 18.76 25.40 -37.57
C GLN A 149 18.15 26.22 -36.44
N LEU A 150 16.84 26.10 -36.25
CA LEU A 150 16.12 26.76 -35.15
C LEU A 150 16.33 25.99 -33.84
N GLU A 151 16.41 26.74 -32.74
CA GLU A 151 16.60 26.17 -31.38
C GLU A 151 15.30 25.64 -30.76
N GLN A 152 14.17 25.90 -31.37
CA GLN A 152 12.84 25.58 -30.85
C GLN A 152 12.33 24.17 -31.17
N TYR A 153 13.16 23.31 -31.77
CA TYR A 153 12.76 21.93 -32.10
C TYR A 153 12.97 21.02 -30.90
N GLU A 154 12.09 21.18 -29.88
CA GLU A 154 12.11 20.41 -28.64
C GLU A 154 11.36 19.08 -28.80
N ILE A 155 11.88 18.05 -28.15
CA ILE A 155 11.17 16.79 -27.87
C ILE A 155 10.91 16.73 -26.37
N PHE A 156 9.64 16.63 -25.97
CA PHE A 156 9.25 16.36 -24.58
C PHE A 156 8.83 14.90 -24.45
N ASP A 157 9.46 14.18 -23.52
CA ASP A 157 9.20 12.76 -23.27
C ASP A 157 8.72 12.51 -21.82
N TYR A 158 7.67 11.69 -21.69
CA TYR A 158 7.12 11.23 -20.42
C TYR A 158 6.49 9.83 -20.58
N PRO A 159 6.80 8.87 -19.70
CA PRO A 159 7.78 8.89 -18.59
C PRO A 159 9.21 8.77 -19.08
N GLY A 160 10.14 9.41 -18.35
CA GLY A 160 11.58 9.43 -18.68
C GLY A 160 12.33 8.12 -18.39
N ARG A 161 11.70 7.16 -17.68
CA ARG A 161 12.23 5.81 -17.34
C ARG A 161 13.39 5.81 -16.35
N TYR A 162 13.50 6.84 -15.53
CA TYR A 162 14.47 6.98 -14.45
C TYR A 162 13.76 7.34 -13.15
N LYS A 163 14.43 7.14 -12.00
CA LYS A 163 13.84 7.39 -10.68
C LYS A 163 14.75 8.23 -9.77
N ASP A 164 15.83 8.74 -10.29
CA ASP A 164 16.81 9.59 -9.59
C ASP A 164 17.44 10.60 -10.54
N GLU A 165 18.20 11.53 -9.97
CA GLU A 165 18.79 12.68 -10.69
C GLU A 165 19.88 12.25 -11.69
N GLN A 166 20.78 11.34 -11.29
CA GLN A 166 21.90 10.94 -12.13
C GLN A 166 21.40 10.28 -13.41
N HIS A 167 20.54 9.25 -13.27
CA HIS A 167 19.98 8.56 -14.43
C HIS A 167 19.07 9.46 -15.26
N GLY A 168 18.39 10.44 -14.64
CA GLY A 168 17.60 11.43 -15.37
C GLY A 168 18.47 12.28 -16.31
N LYS A 169 19.62 12.73 -15.85
CA LYS A 169 20.59 13.48 -16.66
C LYS A 169 21.18 12.63 -17.78
N ASP A 170 21.64 11.43 -17.44
CA ASP A 170 22.31 10.53 -18.37
C ASP A 170 21.36 10.06 -19.48
N PHE A 171 20.16 9.60 -19.13
CA PHE A 171 19.18 9.13 -20.11
C PHE A 171 18.68 10.25 -21.03
N THR A 172 18.54 11.48 -20.50
CA THR A 172 18.18 12.64 -21.31
C THR A 172 19.32 13.01 -22.29
N LEU A 173 20.59 12.90 -21.85
CA LEU A 173 21.76 13.06 -22.72
C LEU A 173 21.81 11.99 -23.81
N TYR A 174 21.66 10.70 -23.44
CA TYR A 174 21.69 9.60 -24.43
C TYR A 174 20.56 9.73 -25.45
N GLN A 175 19.39 10.20 -25.01
CA GLN A 175 18.27 10.48 -25.91
C GLN A 175 18.59 11.61 -26.89
N MET A 176 19.20 12.70 -26.41
CA MET A 176 19.64 13.81 -27.27
C MET A 176 20.65 13.36 -28.30
N ASP A 177 21.67 12.63 -27.86
CA ASP A 177 22.70 12.05 -28.77
C ASP A 177 22.06 11.12 -29.80
N SER A 178 21.15 10.26 -29.38
CA SER A 178 20.42 9.36 -30.27
C SER A 178 19.62 10.09 -31.35
N LEU A 179 18.88 11.15 -30.95
CA LEU A 179 18.09 11.96 -31.88
C LEU A 179 18.94 12.73 -32.87
N ARG A 180 20.21 13.01 -32.54
CA ARG A 180 21.16 13.74 -33.37
C ARG A 180 22.27 12.86 -33.94
N SER A 181 22.19 11.55 -33.77
CA SER A 181 23.21 10.60 -34.24
C SER A 181 23.51 10.70 -35.73
N ASP A 182 22.54 11.15 -36.54
CA ASP A 182 22.67 11.36 -37.99
C ASP A 182 22.52 12.85 -38.39
N ALA A 183 22.65 13.80 -37.44
CA ALA A 183 22.61 15.24 -37.76
C ALA A 183 23.73 15.65 -38.74
N GLU A 184 24.88 15.04 -38.59
CA GLU A 184 26.01 15.11 -39.55
C GLU A 184 26.43 13.69 -39.89
N LYS A 185 26.35 13.33 -41.14
CA LYS A 185 26.83 12.03 -41.62
C LYS A 185 27.51 12.15 -42.98
N ALA A 186 28.30 11.15 -43.32
CA ALA A 186 28.79 11.00 -44.66
C ALA A 186 28.66 9.56 -45.16
N THR A 187 28.40 9.43 -46.44
CA THR A 187 28.48 8.16 -47.16
C THR A 187 29.78 8.13 -47.97
N GLY A 188 30.49 7.02 -47.93
CA GLY A 188 31.79 6.88 -48.59
C GLY A 188 31.95 5.56 -49.31
N GLN A 189 32.96 5.54 -50.20
CA GLN A 189 33.50 4.30 -50.80
C GLN A 189 34.99 4.21 -50.52
N SER A 190 35.44 3.02 -50.12
CA SER A 190 36.83 2.74 -49.81
C SER A 190 37.24 1.37 -50.36
N ASN A 191 38.51 1.16 -50.57
CA ASN A 191 39.11 -0.15 -50.83
C ASN A 191 39.75 -0.77 -49.57
N SER A 192 39.58 -0.13 -48.42
CA SER A 192 40.12 -0.62 -47.15
C SER A 192 39.19 -1.65 -46.49
N PRO A 193 39.68 -2.85 -46.14
CA PRO A 193 38.95 -3.82 -45.36
C PRO A 193 38.94 -3.49 -43.86
N LYS A 194 39.66 -2.45 -43.41
CA LYS A 194 39.80 -2.10 -42.00
C LYS A 194 38.65 -1.25 -41.48
N LEU A 195 37.78 -0.78 -42.36
CA LEU A 195 36.67 0.11 -42.03
C LEU A 195 35.40 -0.69 -41.86
N TRP A 196 35.03 -1.00 -40.62
CA TRP A 196 33.77 -1.63 -40.23
C TRP A 196 33.20 -0.97 -38.96
N PRO A 197 31.95 -1.17 -38.59
CA PRO A 197 31.40 -0.68 -37.33
C PRO A 197 32.25 -1.11 -36.13
N GLY A 198 32.59 -0.16 -35.25
CA GLY A 198 33.59 -0.37 -34.19
C GLY A 198 34.97 0.16 -34.50
N THR A 199 35.15 0.83 -35.66
CA THR A 199 36.40 1.52 -36.02
C THR A 199 36.17 3.00 -36.26
N ARG A 200 37.27 3.77 -36.11
CA ARG A 200 37.35 5.19 -36.47
C ARG A 200 38.63 5.42 -37.28
N PHE A 201 38.61 6.39 -38.17
CA PHE A 201 39.73 6.73 -39.05
C PHE A 201 39.82 8.23 -39.28
N THR A 202 40.96 8.74 -39.61
CA THR A 202 41.16 10.13 -40.02
C THR A 202 41.15 10.25 -41.52
N LEU A 203 40.21 10.98 -42.10
CA LEU A 203 40.21 11.32 -43.52
C LEU A 203 41.19 12.45 -43.75
N THR A 204 42.07 12.29 -44.77
CA THR A 204 43.07 13.28 -45.15
C THR A 204 43.01 13.59 -46.64
N GLY A 205 43.53 14.75 -47.06
CA GLY A 205 43.62 15.13 -48.46
C GLY A 205 42.32 15.48 -49.18
N HIS A 206 41.21 15.56 -48.50
CA HIS A 206 39.96 15.99 -49.11
C HIS A 206 39.99 17.50 -49.44
N PRO A 207 39.51 17.93 -50.64
CA PRO A 207 39.52 19.34 -51.03
C PRO A 207 38.77 20.26 -50.04
N GLN A 208 37.67 19.77 -49.47
CA GLN A 208 36.92 20.48 -48.45
C GLN A 208 37.58 20.24 -47.09
N LYS A 209 38.26 21.25 -46.56
CA LYS A 209 39.09 21.14 -45.37
C LYS A 209 38.36 20.63 -44.14
N MET A 210 37.06 21.01 -43.95
CA MET A 210 36.25 20.60 -42.81
C MET A 210 36.03 19.08 -42.75
N LEU A 211 36.19 18.36 -43.84
CA LEU A 211 36.02 16.91 -43.90
C LEU A 211 37.30 16.14 -43.55
N ASN A 212 38.45 16.82 -43.51
CA ASN A 212 39.74 16.23 -43.08
C ASN A 212 39.77 16.18 -41.56
N ARG A 213 39.02 15.24 -40.99
CA ARG A 213 38.90 15.01 -39.54
C ARG A 213 38.70 13.52 -39.24
N GLU A 214 38.57 13.18 -37.98
CA GLU A 214 38.27 11.84 -37.54
C GLU A 214 36.79 11.51 -37.73
N TRP A 215 36.54 10.31 -38.27
CA TRP A 215 35.22 9.75 -38.54
C TRP A 215 35.09 8.38 -37.91
N GLN A 216 33.92 8.05 -37.35
CA GLN A 216 33.56 6.72 -36.88
C GLN A 216 32.64 6.02 -37.88
N VAL A 217 32.88 4.72 -38.09
CA VAL A 217 32.10 3.90 -39.02
C VAL A 217 30.86 3.37 -38.28
N VAL A 218 29.68 3.70 -38.81
CA VAL A 218 28.39 3.22 -38.27
C VAL A 218 27.78 2.12 -39.12
N GLN A 219 28.10 2.09 -40.42
CA GLN A 219 27.70 1.02 -41.33
C GLN A 219 28.79 0.73 -42.34
N SER A 220 28.95 -0.54 -42.69
CA SER A 220 29.88 -1.00 -43.72
C SER A 220 29.25 -2.11 -44.55
N ILE A 221 29.36 -2.01 -45.86
CA ILE A 221 28.99 -3.06 -46.82
C ILE A 221 30.23 -3.42 -47.62
N LEU A 222 30.87 -4.51 -47.24
CA LEU A 222 32.06 -5.02 -47.90
C LEU A 222 31.69 -5.96 -49.04
N SER A 223 32.17 -5.67 -50.21
CA SER A 223 31.98 -6.50 -51.41
C SER A 223 33.33 -6.79 -52.09
N GLY A 224 33.51 -7.99 -52.57
CA GLY A 224 34.75 -8.39 -53.23
C GLY A 224 34.50 -9.40 -54.33
N SER A 225 35.41 -9.39 -55.32
CA SER A 225 35.44 -10.35 -56.42
C SER A 225 36.82 -10.84 -56.63
N GLN A 226 37.00 -12.15 -56.70
CA GLN A 226 38.27 -12.80 -57.01
C GLN A 226 38.07 -13.80 -58.16
N PRO A 227 37.96 -13.33 -59.42
CA PRO A 227 37.68 -14.20 -60.57
C PRO A 227 38.70 -15.32 -60.76
N GLN A 228 39.98 -15.07 -60.41
CA GLN A 228 41.06 -16.03 -60.54
C GLN A 228 40.92 -17.28 -59.65
N ALA A 229 40.05 -17.25 -58.65
CA ALA A 229 39.73 -18.41 -57.79
C ALA A 229 38.94 -19.50 -58.55
N LEU A 230 38.34 -19.18 -59.70
CA LEU A 230 37.53 -20.10 -60.49
C LEU A 230 38.27 -20.42 -61.79
N HIS A 231 38.48 -21.73 -62.10
CA HIS A 231 39.08 -22.18 -63.35
C HIS A 231 38.32 -21.70 -64.59
N GLY A 232 38.97 -21.02 -65.51
CA GLY A 232 38.38 -20.54 -66.75
C GLY A 232 37.63 -19.19 -66.67
N SER A 233 37.64 -18.52 -65.52
CA SER A 233 37.10 -17.18 -65.38
C SER A 233 38.06 -16.14 -66.01
N GLN A 234 37.57 -15.37 -66.98
CA GLN A 234 38.22 -14.17 -67.49
C GLN A 234 37.69 -12.95 -66.78
N GLY A 235 38.48 -12.36 -65.88
CA GLY A 235 38.07 -11.17 -65.14
C GLY A 235 39.27 -10.25 -64.85
N ARG A 236 38.97 -8.99 -64.54
CA ARG A 236 39.94 -8.07 -63.94
C ARG A 236 40.36 -8.64 -62.59
N GLY A 237 41.57 -8.43 -62.13
CA GLY A 237 42.14 -8.98 -60.91
C GLY A 237 41.22 -8.88 -59.69
N THR A 238 41.69 -9.29 -58.51
CA THR A 238 40.91 -9.20 -57.24
C THR A 238 40.49 -7.75 -56.99
N THR A 239 39.20 -7.55 -56.74
CA THR A 239 38.61 -6.25 -56.38
C THR A 239 37.99 -6.31 -55.01
N LEU A 240 38.12 -5.24 -54.22
CA LEU A 240 37.51 -5.03 -52.97
C LEU A 240 36.88 -3.63 -52.95
N GLY A 241 35.62 -3.54 -52.52
CA GLY A 241 34.91 -2.30 -52.33
C GLY A 241 34.19 -2.30 -51.00
N ASN A 242 34.29 -1.23 -50.29
CA ASN A 242 33.62 -1.02 -49.00
C ASN A 242 32.76 0.24 -49.08
N GLN A 243 31.44 0.08 -48.97
CA GLN A 243 30.49 1.19 -48.85
C GLN A 243 30.33 1.52 -47.40
N LEU A 244 30.47 2.77 -47.03
CA LEU A 244 30.50 3.24 -45.64
C LEU A 244 29.42 4.26 -45.39
N GLU A 245 28.82 4.18 -44.18
CA GLU A 245 28.19 5.31 -43.54
C GLU A 245 28.98 5.67 -42.29
N VAL A 246 29.33 6.94 -42.16
CA VAL A 246 30.19 7.44 -41.09
C VAL A 246 29.60 8.72 -40.49
N ILE A 247 29.89 8.96 -39.22
CA ILE A 247 29.60 10.22 -38.54
C ILE A 247 30.89 10.79 -37.92
N PRO A 248 30.96 12.07 -37.59
CA PRO A 248 32.12 12.62 -36.89
C PRO A 248 32.43 11.86 -35.61
N ALA A 249 33.71 11.66 -35.31
CA ALA A 249 34.17 10.95 -34.11
C ALA A 249 34.38 11.89 -32.90
N ASP A 250 33.92 13.15 -32.98
CA ASP A 250 33.90 14.12 -31.90
C ASP A 250 32.69 13.91 -30.93
N ARG A 251 31.85 12.93 -31.25
CA ARG A 251 30.67 12.54 -30.46
C ARG A 251 30.48 11.03 -30.49
N THR A 252 29.75 10.50 -29.52
CA THR A 252 29.36 9.08 -29.49
C THR A 252 28.11 8.85 -30.32
N TRP A 253 28.14 7.86 -31.23
CA TRP A 253 26.93 7.40 -31.90
C TRP A 253 26.06 6.62 -30.92
N ARG A 254 24.76 6.94 -30.89
CA ARG A 254 23.79 6.22 -30.07
C ARG A 254 22.68 5.62 -30.92
N PRO A 255 22.21 4.40 -30.62
CA PRO A 255 21.08 3.81 -31.33
C PRO A 255 19.81 4.57 -31.03
N ARG A 256 18.84 4.56 -31.94
CA ARG A 256 17.54 5.16 -31.70
C ARG A 256 16.78 4.38 -30.65
N LEU A 257 16.10 5.11 -29.74
CA LEU A 257 15.21 4.53 -28.76
C LEU A 257 14.14 3.67 -29.43
N GLN A 258 13.92 2.47 -28.90
CA GLN A 258 12.90 1.56 -29.37
C GLN A 258 11.67 1.61 -28.48
N SER A 259 10.48 1.42 -29.07
CA SER A 259 9.24 1.39 -28.32
C SER A 259 9.22 0.22 -27.37
N LYS A 260 8.96 0.50 -26.09
CA LYS A 260 8.73 -0.53 -25.08
C LYS A 260 7.35 -1.19 -25.33
N PRO A 261 7.23 -2.52 -25.21
CA PRO A 261 5.94 -3.17 -25.31
C PRO A 261 5.00 -2.68 -24.19
N LYS A 262 3.73 -2.51 -24.53
CA LYS A 262 2.70 -2.10 -23.57
C LYS A 262 1.85 -3.29 -23.19
N VAL A 263 1.48 -3.32 -21.91
CA VAL A 263 0.45 -4.22 -21.40
C VAL A 263 -0.91 -3.65 -21.75
N ASP A 264 -1.70 -4.43 -22.47
CA ASP A 264 -3.04 -4.03 -22.89
C ASP A 264 -4.08 -4.51 -21.86
N GLY A 265 -4.40 -3.64 -20.92
CA GLY A 265 -5.35 -3.88 -19.85
C GLY A 265 -4.80 -4.63 -18.61
N PRO A 266 -5.64 -4.80 -17.59
CA PRO A 266 -5.25 -5.42 -16.32
C PRO A 266 -5.08 -6.93 -16.45
N GLN A 267 -4.29 -7.49 -15.54
CA GLN A 267 -4.03 -8.92 -15.42
C GLN A 267 -4.30 -9.40 -14.00
N SER A 268 -4.61 -10.69 -13.82
CA SER A 268 -4.65 -11.28 -12.49
C SER A 268 -3.27 -11.82 -12.10
N ALA A 269 -3.00 -11.81 -10.79
CA ALA A 269 -1.81 -12.35 -10.19
C ALA A 269 -2.12 -12.85 -8.77
N ILE A 270 -1.27 -13.72 -8.25
CA ILE A 270 -1.40 -14.26 -6.88
C ILE A 270 -0.41 -13.56 -5.96
N VAL A 271 -0.88 -13.10 -4.80
CA VAL A 271 -0.01 -12.50 -3.77
C VAL A 271 0.91 -13.57 -3.18
N THR A 272 2.18 -13.24 -3.05
CA THR A 272 3.23 -14.17 -2.58
C THR A 272 3.96 -13.61 -1.35
N GLY A 273 4.67 -14.51 -0.67
CA GLY A 273 5.47 -14.18 0.51
C GLY A 273 6.27 -15.37 1.00
N PRO A 274 7.00 -15.21 2.12
CA PRO A 274 7.75 -16.29 2.76
C PRO A 274 6.86 -17.47 3.16
N ALA A 275 7.42 -18.66 3.16
CA ALA A 275 6.70 -19.87 3.54
C ALA A 275 6.11 -19.76 4.96
N GLY A 276 4.82 -20.05 5.11
CA GLY A 276 4.10 -19.98 6.37
C GLY A 276 3.70 -18.56 6.80
N GLU A 277 3.91 -17.55 5.95
CA GLU A 277 3.43 -16.18 6.19
C GLU A 277 2.08 -15.95 5.52
N GLU A 278 1.16 -15.27 6.22
CA GLU A 278 -0.16 -14.91 5.69
C GLU A 278 -0.23 -13.47 5.18
N ILE A 279 0.59 -12.57 5.72
CA ILE A 279 0.62 -11.15 5.35
C ILE A 279 2.08 -10.74 5.17
N PHE A 280 2.44 -10.36 3.96
CA PHE A 280 3.79 -9.92 3.64
C PHE A 280 3.74 -8.60 2.87
N CYS A 281 4.14 -7.52 3.53
CA CYS A 281 4.18 -6.18 2.96
C CYS A 281 5.37 -5.39 3.50
N ASP A 282 5.68 -4.28 2.83
CA ASP A 282 6.66 -3.31 3.29
C ASP A 282 6.01 -2.12 4.02
N GLU A 283 6.81 -1.11 4.36
CA GLU A 283 6.38 0.12 5.05
C GLU A 283 5.38 0.98 4.27
N HIS A 284 5.26 0.78 2.96
CA HIS A 284 4.27 1.45 2.09
C HIS A 284 3.01 0.60 1.85
N GLY A 285 2.89 -0.56 2.51
CA GLY A 285 1.79 -1.49 2.29
C GLY A 285 1.81 -2.16 0.92
N ARG A 286 2.97 -2.20 0.24
CA ARG A 286 3.17 -2.89 -1.03
C ARG A 286 3.25 -4.39 -0.79
N VAL A 287 2.87 -5.17 -1.81
CA VAL A 287 2.89 -6.63 -1.78
C VAL A 287 3.73 -7.17 -2.94
N ARG A 288 4.10 -8.44 -2.86
CA ARG A 288 4.72 -9.16 -3.97
C ARG A 288 3.71 -10.11 -4.61
N VAL A 289 3.81 -10.27 -5.91
CA VAL A 289 2.85 -11.08 -6.68
C VAL A 289 3.54 -12.03 -7.64
N GLN A 290 2.90 -13.15 -7.93
CA GLN A 290 3.27 -14.07 -9.00
C GLN A 290 2.30 -13.85 -10.16
N PHE A 291 2.81 -13.38 -11.30
CA PHE A 291 2.06 -13.33 -12.55
C PHE A 291 1.91 -14.73 -13.14
N HIS A 292 0.77 -15.05 -13.71
CA HIS A 292 0.50 -16.40 -14.29
C HIS A 292 1.43 -16.77 -15.45
N TRP A 293 1.99 -15.79 -16.14
CA TRP A 293 2.95 -16.00 -17.22
C TRP A 293 4.40 -16.13 -16.74
N ASP A 294 4.71 -15.75 -15.49
CA ASP A 294 6.08 -15.84 -14.97
C ASP A 294 6.41 -17.29 -14.58
N ARG A 295 7.19 -17.93 -15.43
CA ARG A 295 7.62 -19.32 -15.27
C ARG A 295 9.04 -19.49 -14.72
N TYR A 296 9.76 -18.39 -14.49
CA TYR A 296 11.14 -18.42 -14.05
C TYR A 296 11.30 -18.18 -12.55
N ASN A 297 10.42 -17.38 -11.98
CA ASN A 297 10.48 -17.07 -10.57
C ASN A 297 9.56 -18.01 -9.80
N PRO A 298 10.01 -18.59 -8.66
CA PRO A 298 9.15 -19.35 -7.78
C PRO A 298 8.14 -18.42 -7.10
N ALA A 299 6.98 -18.95 -6.74
CA ALA A 299 5.94 -18.20 -6.03
C ALA A 299 6.32 -17.97 -4.55
N THR A 300 7.34 -17.16 -4.31
CA THR A 300 7.90 -16.83 -2.99
C THR A 300 7.97 -15.31 -2.79
N GLU A 301 8.60 -14.89 -1.71
CA GLU A 301 8.91 -13.47 -1.43
C GLU A 301 9.77 -12.80 -2.51
N ALA A 302 10.36 -13.53 -3.41
CA ALA A 302 11.20 -13.03 -4.48
C ALA A 302 10.52 -13.00 -5.86
N SER A 303 9.22 -13.33 -5.96
CA SER A 303 8.54 -13.51 -7.26
C SER A 303 8.38 -12.23 -8.08
N SER A 304 8.24 -11.06 -7.45
CA SER A 304 8.17 -9.78 -8.17
C SER A 304 8.88 -8.66 -7.39
N CYS A 305 8.85 -7.44 -7.93
CA CYS A 305 9.13 -6.25 -7.12
C CYS A 305 8.02 -6.02 -6.07
N TRP A 306 8.23 -5.06 -5.19
CA TRP A 306 7.19 -4.53 -4.35
C TRP A 306 6.16 -3.75 -5.17
N VAL A 307 4.94 -4.26 -5.26
CA VAL A 307 3.85 -3.69 -6.05
C VAL A 307 2.93 -2.88 -5.14
N ARG A 308 2.70 -1.61 -5.49
CA ARG A 308 1.77 -0.72 -4.77
C ARG A 308 0.35 -1.27 -4.82
N VAL A 309 -0.41 -1.05 -3.74
CA VAL A 309 -1.81 -1.46 -3.65
C VAL A 309 -2.70 -0.22 -3.61
N SER A 310 -3.60 -0.09 -4.57
CA SER A 310 -4.64 0.94 -4.56
C SER A 310 -5.60 0.70 -3.40
N GLN A 311 -5.89 1.73 -2.63
CA GLN A 311 -6.86 1.71 -1.54
C GLN A 311 -8.07 2.57 -1.92
N ALA A 312 -9.24 2.24 -1.39
CA ALA A 312 -10.46 2.98 -1.68
C ALA A 312 -10.39 4.45 -1.23
N TRP A 313 -9.56 4.73 -0.24
CA TRP A 313 -9.29 6.07 0.29
C TRP A 313 -7.89 6.12 0.88
N ALA A 314 -7.07 7.11 0.50
CA ALA A 314 -5.70 7.25 0.96
C ALA A 314 -5.34 8.73 1.15
N GLY A 315 -4.92 9.11 2.35
CA GLY A 315 -4.47 10.44 2.71
C GLY A 315 -3.41 10.40 3.82
N PRO A 316 -2.82 11.54 4.19
CA PRO A 316 -1.76 11.61 5.21
C PRO A 316 -2.31 11.26 6.59
N GLY A 317 -2.09 10.02 7.04
CA GLY A 317 -2.54 9.53 8.34
C GLY A 317 -4.01 9.12 8.43
N PHE A 318 -4.75 9.12 7.31
CA PHE A 318 -6.15 8.65 7.27
C PHE A 318 -6.46 7.90 5.98
N GLY A 319 -7.53 7.11 5.99
CA GLY A 319 -7.99 6.37 4.81
C GLY A 319 -8.37 4.92 5.11
N ASN A 320 -8.49 4.13 4.05
CA ASN A 320 -8.77 2.70 4.12
C ASN A 320 -7.48 1.92 3.90
N LEU A 321 -7.16 1.00 4.81
CA LEU A 321 -5.99 0.15 4.68
C LEU A 321 -6.39 -1.32 4.83
N ALA A 322 -6.27 -2.09 3.76
CA ALA A 322 -6.44 -3.53 3.77
C ALA A 322 -5.38 -4.19 2.89
N ILE A 323 -4.39 -4.81 3.50
CA ILE A 323 -3.29 -5.45 2.80
C ILE A 323 -3.78 -6.78 2.19
N PRO A 324 -3.57 -7.03 0.88
CA PRO A 324 -3.82 -8.34 0.29
C PRO A 324 -2.95 -9.41 0.95
N ARG A 325 -3.54 -10.57 1.23
CA ARG A 325 -2.84 -11.67 1.90
C ARG A 325 -2.22 -12.63 0.90
N VAL A 326 -1.17 -13.32 1.33
CA VAL A 326 -0.54 -14.38 0.56
C VAL A 326 -1.57 -15.43 0.13
N GLY A 327 -1.55 -15.79 -1.15
CA GLY A 327 -2.52 -16.70 -1.78
C GLY A 327 -3.79 -16.03 -2.33
N GLN A 328 -4.03 -14.75 -2.05
CA GLN A 328 -5.16 -14.03 -2.65
C GLN A 328 -4.86 -13.64 -4.10
N GLU A 329 -5.89 -13.73 -4.94
CA GLU A 329 -5.85 -13.22 -6.30
C GLU A 329 -6.12 -11.71 -6.32
N VAL A 330 -5.26 -10.99 -7.03
CA VAL A 330 -5.33 -9.54 -7.20
C VAL A 330 -5.39 -9.18 -8.68
N ILE A 331 -6.04 -8.09 -8.98
CA ILE A 331 -6.06 -7.47 -10.29
C ILE A 331 -4.95 -6.42 -10.34
N VAL A 332 -4.01 -6.61 -11.25
CA VAL A 332 -2.84 -5.73 -11.45
C VAL A 332 -3.02 -4.97 -12.74
N ASP A 333 -2.94 -3.67 -12.69
CA ASP A 333 -2.84 -2.78 -13.84
C ASP A 333 -1.42 -2.21 -13.93
N PHE A 334 -1.11 -1.54 -15.02
CA PHE A 334 0.23 -1.06 -15.33
C PHE A 334 0.19 0.42 -15.68
N LEU A 335 0.92 1.26 -14.94
CA LEU A 335 0.95 2.70 -15.18
C LEU A 335 1.44 2.98 -16.60
N ASN A 336 0.64 3.70 -17.39
CA ASN A 336 0.88 3.97 -18.82
C ASN A 336 1.04 2.71 -19.70
N GLY A 337 0.58 1.55 -19.22
CA GLY A 337 0.81 0.26 -19.86
C GLY A 337 2.25 -0.25 -19.74
N ASP A 338 3.08 0.35 -18.90
CA ASP A 338 4.47 -0.04 -18.71
C ASP A 338 4.57 -1.32 -17.86
N PRO A 339 5.03 -2.46 -18.42
CA PRO A 339 5.15 -3.72 -17.69
C PRO A 339 6.07 -3.64 -16.45
N ASP A 340 6.94 -2.63 -16.37
CA ASP A 340 7.82 -2.40 -15.23
C ASP A 340 7.16 -1.61 -14.11
N GLN A 341 5.91 -1.13 -14.30
CA GLN A 341 5.20 -0.31 -13.32
C GLN A 341 3.83 -0.89 -12.92
N PRO A 342 3.81 -2.10 -12.32
CA PRO A 342 2.57 -2.72 -11.88
C PRO A 342 1.98 -2.02 -10.66
N VAL A 343 0.64 -1.99 -10.59
CA VAL A 343 -0.15 -1.51 -9.44
C VAL A 343 -1.33 -2.45 -9.20
N VAL A 344 -1.49 -2.95 -7.99
CA VAL A 344 -2.68 -3.73 -7.61
C VAL A 344 -3.89 -2.78 -7.50
N MET A 345 -4.90 -2.98 -8.35
CA MET A 345 -6.10 -2.15 -8.42
C MET A 345 -7.29 -2.75 -7.67
N GLY A 346 -7.29 -4.06 -7.44
CA GLY A 346 -8.40 -4.75 -6.79
C GLY A 346 -8.08 -6.18 -6.41
N ARG A 347 -9.12 -6.86 -5.91
CA ARG A 347 -9.08 -8.26 -5.51
C ARG A 347 -10.26 -8.98 -6.12
N THR A 348 -10.11 -10.28 -6.38
CA THR A 348 -11.19 -11.13 -6.86
C THR A 348 -11.21 -12.44 -6.09
N TYR A 349 -12.39 -13.04 -6.05
CA TYR A 349 -12.56 -14.39 -5.51
C TYR A 349 -12.31 -15.43 -6.59
N HIS A 350 -11.82 -16.59 -6.18
CA HIS A 350 -11.64 -17.77 -7.05
C HIS A 350 -12.03 -19.04 -6.30
N GLU A 351 -11.89 -20.21 -6.92
CA GLU A 351 -12.40 -21.47 -6.37
C GLU A 351 -11.87 -21.79 -4.96
N ASP A 352 -10.60 -21.51 -4.68
CA ASP A 352 -9.96 -21.77 -3.39
C ASP A 352 -10.04 -20.59 -2.41
N ASN A 353 -10.49 -19.42 -2.87
CA ASN A 353 -10.63 -18.20 -2.08
C ASN A 353 -12.01 -17.59 -2.31
N ARG A 354 -13.03 -18.19 -1.71
CA ARG A 354 -14.44 -17.81 -1.89
C ARG A 354 -14.84 -16.64 -1.00
N SER A 355 -15.96 -16.01 -1.33
CA SER A 355 -16.58 -14.94 -0.55
C SER A 355 -16.94 -15.40 0.88
N PRO A 356 -17.09 -14.48 1.84
CA PRO A 356 -17.44 -14.82 3.22
C PRO A 356 -18.86 -15.40 3.41
N GLY A 357 -19.69 -15.45 2.36
CA GLY A 357 -21.04 -16.05 2.38
C GLY A 357 -21.20 -17.13 1.33
N ASP A 358 -22.18 -18.00 1.52
CA ASP A 358 -22.51 -19.09 0.59
C ASP A 358 -23.36 -18.57 -0.57
N LEU A 359 -22.71 -18.08 -1.61
CA LEU A 359 -23.39 -17.63 -2.82
C LEU A 359 -23.95 -18.81 -3.64
N PRO A 360 -25.15 -18.66 -4.24
CA PRO A 360 -25.98 -17.45 -4.30
C PRO A 360 -26.93 -17.24 -3.12
N GLY A 361 -26.92 -18.11 -2.11
CA GLY A 361 -27.87 -18.07 -0.98
C GLY A 361 -27.84 -16.78 -0.18
N THR A 362 -26.66 -16.21 0.03
CA THR A 362 -26.43 -14.98 0.80
C THR A 362 -26.29 -13.71 -0.06
N LYS A 363 -26.89 -13.68 -1.24
CA LYS A 363 -26.78 -12.57 -2.21
C LYS A 363 -27.31 -11.22 -1.71
N THR A 364 -28.13 -11.24 -0.66
CA THR A 364 -28.68 -10.04 -0.01
C THR A 364 -27.76 -9.47 1.06
N GLN A 365 -26.64 -10.13 1.36
CA GLN A 365 -25.69 -9.70 2.38
C GLN A 365 -24.59 -8.83 1.79
N MET A 366 -24.31 -7.72 2.47
CA MET A 366 -23.08 -6.95 2.32
C MET A 366 -22.20 -7.20 3.55
N THR A 367 -20.96 -7.65 3.36
CA THR A 367 -20.09 -8.08 4.47
C THR A 367 -18.69 -7.48 4.34
N ILE A 368 -18.20 -6.90 5.44
CA ILE A 368 -16.79 -6.56 5.65
C ILE A 368 -16.28 -7.50 6.75
N ARG A 369 -15.56 -8.56 6.36
CA ARG A 369 -15.04 -9.57 7.28
C ARG A 369 -13.51 -9.63 7.19
N SER A 370 -12.85 -9.53 8.33
CA SER A 370 -11.42 -9.81 8.47
C SER A 370 -11.18 -11.28 8.81
N LYS A 371 -9.91 -11.68 8.87
CA LYS A 371 -9.49 -12.99 9.38
C LYS A 371 -8.39 -12.79 10.41
N THR A 372 -8.45 -13.49 11.52
CA THR A 372 -7.40 -13.50 12.52
C THR A 372 -6.08 -13.98 11.89
N TYR A 373 -5.00 -13.23 12.11
CA TYR A 373 -3.67 -13.59 11.65
C TYR A 373 -3.21 -14.91 12.30
N LYS A 374 -2.84 -15.87 11.46
CA LYS A 374 -2.46 -17.25 11.86
C LYS A 374 -3.51 -17.93 12.76
N GLY A 375 -4.78 -17.60 12.58
CA GLY A 375 -5.88 -18.16 13.35
C GLY A 375 -7.16 -18.31 12.54
N SER A 376 -8.21 -18.89 13.15
CA SER A 376 -9.50 -19.16 12.52
C SER A 376 -10.59 -18.12 12.80
N GLY A 377 -10.35 -17.17 13.73
CA GLY A 377 -11.32 -16.14 14.11
C GLY A 377 -11.46 -15.02 13.08
N PHE A 378 -12.41 -14.10 13.31
CA PHE A 378 -12.67 -12.96 12.44
C PHE A 378 -13.32 -11.81 13.20
N ASN A 379 -13.23 -10.59 12.64
CA ASN A 379 -14.12 -9.48 12.98
C ASN A 379 -15.03 -9.20 11.79
N GLU A 380 -16.27 -8.77 12.02
CA GLU A 380 -17.25 -8.60 10.96
C GLU A 380 -18.18 -7.41 11.18
N LEU A 381 -18.43 -6.68 10.10
CA LEU A 381 -19.59 -5.80 9.95
C LEU A 381 -20.40 -6.33 8.77
N ARG A 382 -21.64 -6.75 9.03
CA ARG A 382 -22.53 -7.33 8.02
C ARG A 382 -23.88 -6.61 8.02
N PHE A 383 -24.38 -6.39 6.82
CA PHE A 383 -25.74 -5.94 6.56
C PHE A 383 -26.48 -7.07 5.85
N GLU A 384 -27.67 -7.43 6.35
CA GLU A 384 -28.61 -8.32 5.68
C GLU A 384 -29.79 -7.47 5.22
N ASP A 385 -30.09 -7.47 3.93
CA ASP A 385 -31.13 -6.65 3.31
C ASP A 385 -32.32 -7.47 2.78
N ALA A 386 -32.42 -8.73 3.16
CA ALA A 386 -33.59 -9.54 2.82
C ALA A 386 -34.82 -9.03 3.54
N THR A 387 -35.91 -8.76 2.79
CA THR A 387 -37.18 -8.24 3.33
C THR A 387 -37.67 -9.06 4.52
N SER A 388 -37.97 -8.41 5.61
CA SER A 388 -38.39 -8.96 6.92
C SER A 388 -37.30 -9.73 7.69
N ASN A 389 -36.04 -9.67 7.21
CA ASN A 389 -34.88 -10.24 7.90
C ASN A 389 -33.74 -9.24 7.98
N GLU A 390 -34.02 -7.95 7.77
CA GLU A 390 -33.02 -6.88 7.76
C GLU A 390 -32.25 -6.86 9.09
N GLN A 391 -30.91 -6.83 9.00
CA GLN A 391 -30.05 -6.89 10.19
C GLN A 391 -28.75 -6.13 9.96
N VAL A 392 -28.29 -5.41 10.97
CA VAL A 392 -26.90 -4.97 11.10
C VAL A 392 -26.25 -5.83 12.20
N TYR A 393 -25.20 -6.55 11.82
CA TYR A 393 -24.47 -7.43 12.72
C TYR A 393 -23.01 -6.96 12.87
N ILE A 394 -22.59 -6.78 14.13
CA ILE A 394 -21.20 -6.41 14.47
C ILE A 394 -20.63 -7.53 15.34
N HIS A 395 -19.51 -8.09 14.93
CA HIS A 395 -18.80 -9.12 15.66
C HIS A 395 -17.34 -8.73 15.90
N ALA A 396 -16.92 -8.74 17.14
CA ALA A 396 -15.52 -8.61 17.55
C ALA A 396 -15.01 -9.95 18.09
N GLN A 397 -13.97 -10.49 17.52
CA GLN A 397 -13.38 -11.78 17.93
C GLN A 397 -12.88 -11.75 19.38
N LYS A 398 -12.42 -10.61 19.86
CA LYS A 398 -11.90 -10.48 21.23
C LYS A 398 -12.43 -9.23 21.91
N ASN A 399 -11.92 -8.08 21.62
CA ASN A 399 -12.28 -6.82 22.27
C ASN A 399 -13.01 -5.90 21.30
N MET A 400 -13.95 -5.12 21.81
CA MET A 400 -14.59 -4.04 21.11
C MET A 400 -14.53 -2.78 21.97
N ASP A 401 -13.83 -1.76 21.50
CA ASP A 401 -13.71 -0.46 22.14
C ASP A 401 -14.48 0.58 21.32
N THR A 402 -15.28 1.41 22.01
CA THR A 402 -16.03 2.51 21.40
C THR A 402 -15.72 3.78 22.15
N GLU A 403 -15.14 4.76 21.49
CA GLU A 403 -14.87 6.09 22.04
C GLU A 403 -15.71 7.13 21.29
N VAL A 404 -16.42 7.98 22.06
CA VAL A 404 -17.23 9.08 21.52
C VAL A 404 -16.84 10.35 22.25
N LEU A 405 -16.25 11.30 21.56
CA LEU A 405 -15.69 12.52 22.15
C LEU A 405 -16.75 13.57 22.52
N ASN A 406 -17.96 13.45 22.04
CA ASN A 406 -19.07 14.34 22.39
C ASN A 406 -20.31 13.52 22.80
N ASP A 407 -21.34 13.44 22.01
CA ASP A 407 -22.62 12.84 22.38
C ASP A 407 -22.84 11.49 21.71
N ARG A 408 -23.46 10.56 22.46
CA ARG A 408 -23.97 9.30 21.91
C ARG A 408 -25.45 9.19 22.20
N THR A 409 -26.26 8.96 21.17
CA THR A 409 -27.70 8.66 21.29
C THR A 409 -27.98 7.24 20.80
N THR A 410 -28.82 6.51 21.52
CA THR A 410 -29.31 5.19 21.10
C THR A 410 -30.83 5.20 21.19
N ASP A 411 -31.54 4.96 20.09
CA ASP A 411 -33.01 4.91 20.02
C ASP A 411 -33.44 3.55 19.47
N VAL A 412 -34.02 2.72 20.31
CA VAL A 412 -34.52 1.37 19.98
C VAL A 412 -36.05 1.38 20.07
N LYS A 413 -36.71 1.16 18.95
CA LYS A 413 -38.19 1.27 18.86
C LYS A 413 -38.91 0.09 19.47
N HIS A 414 -38.30 -1.06 19.60
CA HIS A 414 -38.89 -2.27 20.17
C HIS A 414 -38.07 -2.75 21.37
N ASP A 415 -37.32 -3.80 21.27
CA ASP A 415 -36.66 -4.41 22.41
C ASP A 415 -35.14 -4.12 22.41
N HIS A 416 -34.60 -3.90 23.60
CA HIS A 416 -33.16 -3.83 23.85
C HIS A 416 -32.78 -4.91 24.87
N THR A 417 -31.84 -5.78 24.50
CA THR A 417 -31.27 -6.81 25.38
C THR A 417 -29.77 -6.64 25.52
N GLU A 418 -29.31 -6.58 26.76
CA GLU A 418 -27.87 -6.56 27.08
C GLU A 418 -27.53 -7.73 28.01
N THR A 419 -26.52 -8.53 27.66
CA THR A 419 -26.04 -9.67 28.45
C THR A 419 -24.56 -9.53 28.72
N ILE A 420 -24.17 -9.43 29.97
CA ILE A 420 -22.77 -9.31 30.41
C ILE A 420 -22.39 -10.60 31.13
N GLY A 421 -21.34 -11.30 30.62
CA GLY A 421 -20.92 -12.58 31.18
C GLY A 421 -20.20 -12.49 32.53
N ASN A 422 -19.49 -11.39 32.77
CA ASN A 422 -18.76 -11.15 34.01
C ASN A 422 -19.18 -9.82 34.64
N ASP A 423 -18.36 -8.82 34.58
CA ASP A 423 -18.52 -7.56 35.29
C ASP A 423 -19.03 -6.44 34.37
N GLN A 424 -19.98 -5.64 34.88
CA GLN A 424 -20.36 -4.37 34.26
C GLN A 424 -20.03 -3.22 35.22
N LYS A 425 -19.35 -2.19 34.71
CA LYS A 425 -19.07 -0.95 35.42
C LYS A 425 -19.67 0.24 34.66
N ILE A 426 -20.53 0.99 35.31
CA ILE A 426 -21.12 2.23 34.80
C ILE A 426 -20.65 3.40 35.67
N THR A 427 -20.02 4.41 35.06
CA THR A 427 -19.60 5.63 35.74
C THR A 427 -20.21 6.82 35.01
N VAL A 428 -21.01 7.62 35.75
CA VAL A 428 -21.66 8.83 35.24
C VAL A 428 -21.13 10.03 35.99
N GLY A 429 -20.55 11.00 35.30
CA GLY A 429 -19.90 12.16 35.90
C GLY A 429 -20.87 13.18 36.56
N LEU A 430 -22.06 13.33 36.03
CA LEU A 430 -23.05 14.28 36.53
C LEU A 430 -24.35 13.60 36.95
N GLY A 431 -25.27 13.36 36.05
CA GLY A 431 -26.59 12.86 36.38
C GLY A 431 -26.99 11.62 35.60
N GLN A 432 -27.72 10.71 36.21
CA GLN A 432 -28.35 9.58 35.53
C GLN A 432 -29.86 9.63 35.79
N THR A 433 -30.67 9.53 34.74
CA THR A 433 -32.12 9.43 34.82
C THR A 433 -32.59 8.13 34.20
N VAL A 434 -33.40 7.37 34.92
CA VAL A 434 -34.03 6.13 34.43
C VAL A 434 -35.55 6.30 34.52
N ASN A 435 -36.23 6.27 33.37
CA ASN A 435 -37.68 6.32 33.27
C ASN A 435 -38.20 4.99 32.72
N VAL A 436 -39.08 4.35 33.44
CA VAL A 436 -39.76 3.11 33.04
C VAL A 436 -41.24 3.38 32.93
N GLY A 437 -41.89 2.99 31.84
CA GLY A 437 -43.33 3.15 31.69
C GLY A 437 -43.79 4.46 31.04
N SER A 438 -43.08 4.94 30.00
CA SER A 438 -43.49 6.15 29.27
C SER A 438 -44.63 5.93 28.27
N LYS A 439 -44.99 4.68 27.95
CA LYS A 439 -46.13 4.33 27.07
C LYS A 439 -47.43 4.17 27.89
N LYS A 440 -48.59 4.39 27.25
CA LYS A 440 -49.90 4.30 27.91
C LYS A 440 -50.41 2.86 28.08
N GLU A 441 -49.90 1.88 27.34
CA GLU A 441 -50.39 0.49 27.36
C GLU A 441 -49.21 -0.48 27.60
N GLY A 442 -49.44 -1.51 28.42
CA GLY A 442 -48.51 -2.60 28.75
C GLY A 442 -48.12 -2.65 30.23
N GLY A 443 -47.44 -3.70 30.65
CA GLY A 443 -46.77 -3.80 31.94
C GLY A 443 -45.54 -2.90 31.96
N HIS A 444 -45.35 -2.12 33.01
CA HIS A 444 -44.29 -1.14 33.12
C HIS A 444 -43.43 -1.38 34.35
N ASP A 445 -42.87 -2.57 34.46
CA ASP A 445 -42.16 -3.02 35.64
C ASP A 445 -40.66 -2.82 35.54
N GLN A 446 -40.03 -2.37 36.60
CA GLN A 446 -38.62 -2.46 36.82
C GLN A 446 -38.33 -3.58 37.82
N LYS A 447 -37.60 -4.62 37.41
CA LYS A 447 -37.18 -5.72 38.29
C LYS A 447 -35.68 -5.69 38.48
N VAL A 448 -35.26 -5.65 39.73
CA VAL A 448 -33.85 -5.77 40.11
C VAL A 448 -33.69 -7.05 40.95
N THR A 449 -32.84 -7.96 40.53
CA THR A 449 -32.51 -9.19 41.27
C THR A 449 -30.99 -9.24 41.49
N VAL A 450 -30.60 -9.31 42.76
CA VAL A 450 -29.20 -9.39 43.18
C VAL A 450 -29.01 -10.71 43.96
N ALA A 451 -28.11 -11.54 43.49
CA ALA A 451 -27.90 -12.88 44.06
C ALA A 451 -27.17 -12.87 45.41
N ASN A 452 -26.36 -11.85 45.65
CA ASN A 452 -25.61 -11.71 46.92
C ASN A 452 -25.86 -10.33 47.54
N ASP A 453 -24.98 -9.40 47.45
CA ASP A 453 -25.05 -8.15 48.18
C ASP A 453 -25.47 -6.98 47.29
N GLN A 454 -26.34 -6.09 47.80
CA GLN A 454 -26.61 -4.79 47.21
C GLN A 454 -26.22 -3.68 48.19
N THR A 455 -25.33 -2.79 47.77
CA THR A 455 -24.95 -1.61 48.55
C THR A 455 -25.44 -0.35 47.85
N ILE A 456 -26.17 0.51 48.57
CA ILE A 456 -26.60 1.83 48.08
C ILE A 456 -26.02 2.88 49.02
N THR A 457 -25.18 3.77 48.51
CA THR A 457 -24.62 4.90 49.26
C THR A 457 -25.11 6.20 48.66
N VAL A 458 -25.80 7.01 49.45
CA VAL A 458 -26.31 8.33 49.06
C VAL A 458 -25.67 9.36 49.98
N GLN A 459 -24.91 10.29 49.44
CA GLN A 459 -24.18 11.28 50.24
C GLN A 459 -25.05 12.46 50.71
N ASN A 460 -26.13 12.73 50.02
CA ASN A 460 -27.04 13.81 50.37
C ASN A 460 -28.44 13.24 50.70
N ASP A 461 -29.40 13.38 49.84
CA ASP A 461 -30.78 13.03 50.12
C ASP A 461 -31.23 11.80 49.32
N GLN A 462 -31.95 10.88 49.96
CA GLN A 462 -32.72 9.81 49.31
C GLN A 462 -34.19 10.03 49.50
N ARG A 463 -34.96 10.07 48.42
CA ARG A 463 -36.42 10.16 48.45
C ARG A 463 -37.04 8.93 47.79
N LEU A 464 -38.04 8.35 48.47
CA LEU A 464 -38.82 7.22 47.95
C LEU A 464 -40.31 7.56 48.06
N ASP A 465 -40.98 7.73 46.93
CA ASP A 465 -42.45 7.93 46.86
C ASP A 465 -43.09 6.65 46.31
N VAL A 466 -44.00 6.04 47.04
CA VAL A 466 -44.72 4.84 46.64
C VAL A 466 -46.22 5.13 46.74
N THR A 467 -46.93 5.13 45.60
CA THR A 467 -48.33 5.52 45.53
C THR A 467 -49.26 4.43 46.09
N HIS A 468 -48.88 3.18 45.97
CA HIS A 468 -49.68 2.05 46.49
C HIS A 468 -48.91 1.32 47.58
N ASP A 469 -48.57 0.07 47.41
CA ASP A 469 -48.08 -0.77 48.48
C ASP A 469 -46.57 -0.87 48.46
N ARG A 470 -45.94 -0.85 49.61
CA ARG A 470 -44.56 -1.18 49.84
C ARG A 470 -44.45 -2.42 50.71
N HIS A 471 -43.92 -3.52 50.19
CA HIS A 471 -43.58 -4.71 50.95
C HIS A 471 -42.09 -4.73 51.27
N LYS A 472 -41.77 -5.13 52.49
CA LYS A 472 -40.38 -5.31 52.91
C LYS A 472 -40.28 -6.57 53.78
N ASP A 473 -39.60 -7.58 53.26
CA ASP A 473 -39.26 -8.81 53.96
C ASP A 473 -37.77 -8.84 54.25
N VAL A 474 -37.39 -9.04 55.51
CA VAL A 474 -36.01 -9.14 55.96
C VAL A 474 -35.84 -10.47 56.68
N GLY A 475 -35.08 -11.40 56.11
CA GLY A 475 -34.96 -12.76 56.64
C GLY A 475 -34.10 -12.89 57.91
N ASN A 476 -33.30 -11.88 58.23
CA ASN A 476 -32.51 -11.85 59.45
C ASN A 476 -32.62 -10.49 60.13
N ASP A 477 -31.62 -9.67 60.19
CA ASP A 477 -31.59 -8.43 60.94
C ASP A 477 -31.93 -7.20 60.09
N GLN A 478 -32.65 -6.25 60.66
CA GLN A 478 -32.79 -4.90 60.15
C GLN A 478 -32.24 -3.90 61.17
N ILE A 479 -31.24 -3.12 60.76
CA ILE A 479 -30.62 -2.08 61.56
C ILE A 479 -30.94 -0.71 60.97
N SER A 480 -31.53 0.21 61.77
CA SER A 480 -31.71 1.60 61.36
C SER A 480 -31.04 2.52 62.37
N LYS A 481 -30.22 3.46 61.93
CA LYS A 481 -29.55 4.47 62.76
C LYS A 481 -29.87 5.86 62.21
N ILE A 482 -30.61 6.67 62.94
CA ILE A 482 -31.01 8.03 62.58
C ILE A 482 -30.41 8.99 63.60
N ILE A 483 -29.54 9.92 63.17
CA ILE A 483 -28.89 10.90 64.07
C ILE A 483 -29.82 12.07 64.35
N GLY A 484 -30.65 12.44 63.41
CA GLY A 484 -31.62 13.52 63.54
C GLY A 484 -32.98 13.04 64.05
N LYS A 485 -34.00 13.59 63.45
CA LYS A 485 -35.39 13.28 63.82
C LYS A 485 -35.96 12.19 62.92
N ASP A 486 -36.56 11.16 63.47
CA ASP A 486 -37.39 10.22 62.74
C ASP A 486 -38.85 10.61 62.96
N THR A 487 -39.66 10.62 61.91
CA THR A 487 -41.09 10.93 61.98
C THR A 487 -41.85 9.89 61.16
N GLU A 488 -42.68 9.13 61.80
CA GLU A 488 -43.60 8.19 61.17
C GLU A 488 -45.06 8.67 61.39
N GLU A 489 -45.81 8.78 60.29
CA GLU A 489 -47.25 9.13 60.35
C GLU A 489 -48.02 8.02 59.61
N VAL A 490 -48.91 7.36 60.37
CA VAL A 490 -49.79 6.31 59.87
C VAL A 490 -51.24 6.78 60.02
N VAL A 491 -51.89 7.07 58.91
CA VAL A 491 -53.22 7.69 58.89
C VAL A 491 -54.34 6.75 59.41
N LYS A 492 -54.20 5.45 59.22
CA LYS A 492 -55.22 4.47 59.59
C LYS A 492 -54.81 3.67 60.84
N SER A 493 -54.05 2.61 60.66
CA SER A 493 -53.64 1.70 61.72
C SER A 493 -52.23 1.22 61.56
N GLN A 494 -51.54 1.04 62.67
CA GLN A 494 -50.25 0.41 62.76
C GLN A 494 -50.31 -0.76 63.72
N ASP A 495 -49.98 -1.95 63.26
CA ASP A 495 -49.85 -3.16 64.05
C ASP A 495 -48.40 -3.52 64.28
N ILE A 496 -47.95 -3.58 65.51
CA ILE A 496 -46.62 -4.02 65.90
C ILE A 496 -46.74 -5.34 66.63
N LYS A 497 -46.16 -6.43 66.05
CA LYS A 497 -46.09 -7.74 66.70
C LYS A 497 -44.64 -8.10 66.93
N VAL A 498 -44.27 -8.34 68.18
CA VAL A 498 -42.87 -8.74 68.53
C VAL A 498 -42.99 -10.12 69.18
N GLY A 499 -42.20 -11.11 68.64
CA GLY A 499 -42.30 -12.50 69.12
C GLY A 499 -41.60 -12.73 70.46
N GLU A 500 -40.58 -11.95 70.76
CA GLU A 500 -39.83 -12.07 72.05
C GLU A 500 -39.83 -10.74 72.76
N ASP A 501 -38.78 -9.96 72.74
CA ASP A 501 -38.63 -8.75 73.53
C ASP A 501 -38.83 -7.47 72.72
N TYR A 502 -39.57 -6.48 73.31
CA TYR A 502 -39.61 -5.13 72.78
C TYR A 502 -39.02 -4.16 73.80
N SER A 503 -37.96 -3.55 73.52
CA SER A 503 -37.26 -2.58 74.37
C SER A 503 -37.33 -1.17 73.80
N LEU A 504 -37.81 -0.22 74.59
CA LEU A 504 -37.86 1.20 74.23
C LEU A 504 -37.09 2.02 75.26
N THR A 505 -35.98 2.59 74.93
CA THR A 505 -35.19 3.46 75.81
C THR A 505 -35.28 4.90 75.32
N VAL A 506 -35.80 5.80 76.15
CA VAL A 506 -35.97 7.22 75.84
C VAL A 506 -35.23 8.06 76.85
N THR A 507 -34.34 8.95 76.44
CA THR A 507 -33.50 9.75 77.38
C THR A 507 -34.26 10.89 78.03
N ASN A 508 -35.17 11.57 77.34
CA ASN A 508 -35.81 12.77 77.84
C ASN A 508 -37.24 12.56 78.24
N SER A 509 -38.11 12.17 77.32
CA SER A 509 -39.53 11.91 77.66
C SER A 509 -40.17 10.97 76.67
N LEU A 510 -41.00 10.05 77.15
CA LEU A 510 -41.90 9.24 76.34
C LEU A 510 -43.33 9.77 76.58
N THR A 511 -44.10 9.99 75.55
CA THR A 511 -45.48 10.38 75.58
C THR A 511 -46.35 9.46 74.72
N ILE A 512 -47.32 8.78 75.29
CA ILE A 512 -48.30 8.00 74.57
C ILE A 512 -49.65 8.70 74.81
N LYS A 513 -50.27 9.16 73.71
CA LYS A 513 -51.56 9.91 73.82
C LYS A 513 -52.63 9.24 72.99
N VAL A 514 -53.76 9.00 73.53
CA VAL A 514 -54.94 8.45 72.86
C VAL A 514 -56.14 9.31 73.23
N GLY A 515 -56.64 10.16 72.34
CA GLY A 515 -57.66 11.13 72.63
C GLY A 515 -57.27 12.07 73.80
N GLU A 516 -57.98 12.08 74.88
CA GLU A 516 -57.71 12.86 76.12
C GLU A 516 -56.79 12.11 77.10
N CYS A 517 -56.56 10.82 76.90
CA CYS A 517 -55.72 10.00 77.79
C CYS A 517 -54.21 10.19 77.47
N LEU A 518 -53.42 10.26 78.52
CA LEU A 518 -52.01 10.50 78.46
C LEU A 518 -51.21 9.59 79.41
N LEU A 519 -50.23 8.88 78.87
CA LEU A 519 -49.14 8.31 79.65
C LEU A 519 -47.87 9.09 79.29
N LYS A 520 -47.27 9.75 80.27
CA LYS A 520 -46.01 10.49 80.09
C LYS A 520 -45.00 10.07 81.12
N MET A 521 -43.82 9.74 80.67
CA MET A 521 -42.66 9.46 81.50
C MET A 521 -41.57 10.50 81.22
N ASN A 522 -41.01 11.15 82.22
CA ASN A 522 -40.00 12.17 82.12
C ASN A 522 -38.65 11.69 82.71
N LYS A 523 -37.58 12.29 82.33
CA LYS A 523 -36.18 11.96 82.77
C LYS A 523 -35.97 12.22 84.28
N ASP A 524 -36.76 13.04 84.92
CA ASP A 524 -36.72 13.32 86.34
C ASP A 524 -37.38 12.20 87.19
N GLY A 525 -37.81 11.12 86.54
CA GLY A 525 -38.49 9.99 87.19
C GLY A 525 -40.02 10.20 87.36
N THR A 526 -40.55 11.30 86.87
CA THR A 526 -41.98 11.53 86.95
C THR A 526 -42.75 10.68 85.93
N ILE A 527 -43.73 9.90 86.41
CA ILE A 527 -44.66 9.18 85.55
C ILE A 527 -46.05 9.81 85.74
N ILE A 528 -46.65 10.30 84.68
CA ILE A 528 -47.98 10.88 84.66
C ILE A 528 -48.90 9.93 83.92
N LEU A 529 -49.94 9.47 84.59
CA LEU A 529 -51.00 8.72 83.97
C LEU A 529 -52.29 9.53 84.17
N ASN A 530 -52.81 10.07 83.08
CA ASN A 530 -53.99 10.90 83.11
C ASN A 530 -55.11 10.35 82.23
N GLY A 531 -56.30 10.27 82.69
CA GLY A 531 -57.50 9.80 81.98
C GLY A 531 -58.79 10.04 82.78
N LYS A 532 -59.93 10.08 82.10
CA LYS A 532 -61.22 10.25 82.70
C LYS A 532 -61.54 9.16 83.76
N SER A 533 -61.04 7.96 83.56
CA SER A 533 -61.12 6.84 84.50
C SER A 533 -59.82 6.01 84.31
N ILE A 534 -59.20 5.68 85.41
CA ILE A 534 -57.99 4.82 85.41
C ILE A 534 -58.34 3.58 86.25
N GLN A 535 -58.33 2.43 85.62
CA GLN A 535 -58.57 1.15 86.30
C GLN A 535 -57.22 0.38 86.35
N ILE A 536 -56.83 0.01 87.55
CA ILE A 536 -55.64 -0.78 87.81
C ILE A 536 -56.10 -2.06 88.53
N GLU A 537 -55.96 -3.17 87.85
CA GLU A 537 -56.35 -4.48 88.38
C GLU A 537 -55.12 -5.40 88.49
N GLY A 538 -54.91 -6.00 89.62
CA GLY A 538 -53.93 -7.04 89.85
C GLY A 538 -54.63 -8.34 90.22
N LYS A 539 -54.29 -9.43 89.58
CA LYS A 539 -54.86 -10.76 89.82
C LYS A 539 -54.62 -11.26 91.23
N ASP A 540 -53.46 -10.98 91.82
CA ASP A 540 -53.09 -11.41 93.17
C ASP A 540 -52.89 -10.23 94.14
N LYS A 541 -52.20 -9.16 93.68
CA LYS A 541 -51.89 -8.03 94.56
C LYS A 541 -51.49 -6.79 93.77
N ILE A 542 -51.92 -5.63 94.22
CA ILE A 542 -51.45 -4.32 93.79
C ILE A 542 -50.78 -3.67 95.01
N ASN A 543 -49.48 -3.38 94.91
CA ASN A 543 -48.74 -2.63 95.93
C ASN A 543 -48.44 -1.23 95.40
N ILE A 544 -48.81 -0.22 96.21
CA ILE A 544 -48.46 1.17 95.91
C ILE A 544 -47.66 1.69 97.09
N PHE A 545 -46.44 2.11 96.82
CA PHE A 545 -45.53 2.62 97.86
C PHE A 545 -45.09 4.04 97.46
N GLY A 546 -45.18 4.94 98.40
CA GLY A 546 -44.71 6.32 98.24
C GLY A 546 -44.48 6.93 99.64
N ALA A 547 -43.63 7.96 99.73
CA ALA A 547 -43.41 8.73 100.93
C ALA A 547 -44.71 9.49 101.29
N ASP A 548 -45.46 9.93 100.33
CA ASP A 548 -46.81 10.43 100.40
C ASP A 548 -47.68 9.74 99.33
N ILE A 549 -48.87 9.30 99.74
CA ILE A 549 -49.89 8.75 98.86
C ILE A 549 -51.13 9.55 99.11
N ASP A 550 -51.52 10.41 98.14
CA ASP A 550 -52.74 11.21 98.22
C ASP A 550 -53.79 10.55 97.33
N LEU A 551 -54.90 10.24 97.91
CA LEU A 551 -56.04 9.60 97.27
C LEU A 551 -57.30 10.46 97.60
N ASP A 552 -57.61 11.37 96.61
CA ASP A 552 -58.82 12.18 96.70
C ASP A 552 -60.11 11.41 96.31
#